data_4bba48d9344e52aac47f036f4301d244
#
_entry.id   4bba48d9344e52aac47f036f4301d244
#
_cell.length_a   1.000
_cell.length_b   1.000
_cell.length_c   1.000
_cell.angle_alpha   90.00
_cell.angle_beta   90.00
_cell.angle_gamma   90.00
#
_symmetry.space_group_name_H-M   'P 1'
#
loop_
_entity.id
_entity.type
_entity.pdbx_description
1 polymer ?
#
loop_
_entity_poly.entity_id
_entity_poly.type
_entity_poly.pdbx_seq_one_letter_code
_entity_poly.pdbx_strand_id
1 'polypeptide(L)'
;MNPEIPTILALTMQRLAGGITEHGAAFAQGQMGLIGMMMTLSAKEYERGAEIRVAENSDIRALFAALAPEVKDAALKAKLEAAAAGKDESLLISKLNANNYALRRLLTEAQVYAEDNGARAAEQRIWAVLKAMAARRLVQLGP
;
A
#
# COMPACT_ATOMS: atom_id res chain seq x y z
N MET A 1 0.52 6.14 3.40
CA MET A 1 -0.28 6.09 2.14
C MET A 1 0.56 6.72 1.05
N ASN A 2 0.84 6.00 -0.04
CA ASN A 2 1.47 6.64 -1.21
C ASN A 2 0.35 7.24 -2.06
N PRO A 3 0.43 8.50 -2.49
CA PRO A 3 -0.56 9.07 -3.39
C PRO A 3 -0.61 8.26 -4.69
N GLU A 4 -1.82 8.07 -5.22
CA GLU A 4 -2.00 7.36 -6.48
C GLU A 4 -1.48 8.19 -7.66
N ILE A 5 -0.87 7.54 -8.66
CA ILE A 5 -0.31 8.20 -9.85
C ILE A 5 -1.29 9.19 -10.49
N PRO A 6 -2.59 8.85 -10.70
CA PRO A 6 -3.54 9.81 -11.25
C PRO A 6 -3.63 11.11 -10.44
N THR A 7 -3.59 11.02 -9.11
CA THR A 7 -3.61 12.19 -8.22
C THR A 7 -2.35 13.02 -8.37
N ILE A 8 -1.16 12.38 -8.42
CA ILE A 8 0.10 13.08 -8.63
C ILE A 8 0.12 13.80 -9.98
N LEU A 9 -0.30 13.12 -11.04
CA LEU A 9 -0.36 13.70 -12.38
C LEU A 9 -1.32 14.87 -12.46
N ALA A 10 -2.52 14.76 -11.86
CA ALA A 10 -3.50 15.84 -11.82
C ALA A 10 -2.96 17.08 -11.09
N LEU A 11 -2.35 16.90 -9.92
CA LEU A 11 -1.72 17.99 -9.16
C LEU A 11 -0.55 18.63 -9.92
N THR A 12 0.26 17.81 -10.61
CA THR A 12 1.38 18.31 -11.43
C THR A 12 0.87 19.14 -12.60
N MET A 13 -0.18 18.66 -13.30
CA MET A 13 -0.81 19.41 -14.38
C MET A 13 -1.44 20.73 -13.90
N GLN A 14 -2.12 20.72 -12.76
CA GLN A 14 -2.70 21.92 -12.16
C GLN A 14 -1.62 22.97 -11.85
N ARG A 15 -0.48 22.56 -11.31
CA ARG A 15 0.66 23.45 -11.04
C ARG A 15 1.27 24.02 -12.30
N LEU A 16 1.43 23.21 -13.35
CA LEU A 16 1.93 23.68 -14.64
C LEU A 16 0.97 24.66 -15.29
N ALA A 17 -0.34 24.38 -15.26
CA ALA A 17 -1.37 25.25 -15.83
C ALA A 17 -1.53 26.57 -15.08
N GLY A 18 -1.28 26.62 -13.76
CA GLY A 18 -1.36 27.81 -12.93
C GLY A 18 -0.24 28.84 -13.16
N GLY A 19 0.73 28.52 -14.02
CA GLY A 19 1.83 29.42 -14.37
C GLY A 19 2.91 29.54 -13.28
N ILE A 20 4.14 29.30 -13.65
CA ILE A 20 5.33 29.45 -12.77
C ILE A 20 5.80 30.93 -12.76
N THR A 21 5.06 31.82 -13.44
CA THR A 21 5.54 33.12 -13.91
C THR A 21 5.47 34.26 -12.90
N GLU A 22 4.81 34.12 -11.77
CA GLU A 22 4.62 35.25 -10.84
C GLU A 22 5.67 35.36 -9.72
N HIS A 23 6.62 34.44 -9.63
CA HIS A 23 7.60 34.37 -8.57
C HIS A 23 9.03 34.30 -9.15
N GLY A 24 10.00 34.93 -8.48
CA GLY A 24 11.39 35.03 -8.96
C GLY A 24 12.03 33.70 -9.35
N ALA A 25 13.10 33.76 -10.15
CA ALA A 25 13.79 32.62 -10.77
C ALA A 25 14.14 31.47 -9.80
N ALA A 26 14.52 31.78 -8.58
CA ALA A 26 14.84 30.77 -7.56
C ALA A 26 13.62 29.96 -7.12
N PHE A 27 12.44 30.58 -7.02
CA PHE A 27 11.18 29.90 -6.70
C PHE A 27 10.75 29.01 -7.86
N ALA A 28 10.84 29.49 -9.10
CA ALA A 28 10.53 28.74 -10.30
C ALA A 28 11.41 27.49 -10.42
N GLN A 29 12.71 27.60 -10.11
CA GLN A 29 13.65 26.49 -10.13
C GLN A 29 13.30 25.43 -9.06
N GLY A 30 12.92 25.85 -7.84
CA GLY A 30 12.45 24.95 -6.79
C GLY A 30 11.18 24.20 -7.18
N GLN A 31 10.22 24.88 -7.83
CA GLN A 31 8.98 24.27 -8.33
C GLN A 31 9.26 23.22 -9.42
N MET A 32 10.16 23.51 -10.35
CA MET A 32 10.56 22.57 -11.39
C MET A 32 11.24 21.33 -10.82
N GLY A 33 12.10 21.49 -9.80
CA GLY A 33 12.72 20.39 -9.09
C GLY A 33 11.69 19.47 -8.41
N LEU A 34 10.69 20.07 -7.75
CA LEU A 34 9.59 19.30 -7.14
C LEU A 34 8.76 18.55 -8.18
N ILE A 35 8.41 19.20 -9.29
CA ILE A 35 7.68 18.55 -10.40
C ILE A 35 8.49 17.38 -10.95
N GLY A 36 9.80 17.55 -11.20
CA GLY A 36 10.68 16.50 -11.66
C GLY A 36 10.72 15.31 -10.70
N MET A 37 10.82 15.56 -9.39
CA MET A 37 10.77 14.51 -8.38
C MET A 37 9.42 13.78 -8.38
N MET A 38 8.29 14.48 -8.44
CA MET A 38 6.96 13.89 -8.50
C MET A 38 6.79 13.01 -9.75
N MET A 39 7.30 13.44 -10.91
CA MET A 39 7.25 12.64 -12.14
C MET A 39 8.12 11.38 -12.03
N THR A 40 9.31 11.49 -11.45
CA THR A 40 10.19 10.33 -11.20
C THR A 40 9.53 9.31 -10.29
N LEU A 41 8.91 9.76 -9.19
CA LEU A 41 8.15 8.89 -8.29
C LEU A 41 6.96 8.22 -9.01
N SER A 42 6.25 8.97 -9.85
CA SER A 42 5.14 8.44 -10.64
C SER A 42 5.59 7.36 -11.63
N ALA A 43 6.71 7.56 -12.30
CA ALA A 43 7.27 6.58 -13.22
C ALA A 43 7.66 5.28 -12.50
N LYS A 44 8.33 5.40 -11.34
CA LYS A 44 8.70 4.23 -10.51
C LYS A 44 7.47 3.49 -9.97
N GLU A 45 6.43 4.21 -9.56
CA GLU A 45 5.18 3.61 -9.11
C GLU A 45 4.42 2.96 -10.28
N TYR A 46 4.46 3.55 -11.48
CA TYR A 46 3.86 2.97 -12.68
C TYR A 46 4.52 1.62 -13.03
N GLU A 47 5.84 1.55 -12.98
CA GLU A 47 6.60 0.33 -13.27
C GLU A 47 6.28 -0.82 -12.30
N ARG A 48 6.22 -0.53 -11.00
CA ARG A 48 6.16 -1.54 -9.94
C ARG A 48 4.82 -1.64 -9.21
N GLY A 49 3.93 -0.72 -9.50
CA GLY A 49 2.73 -0.54 -8.66
C GLY A 49 1.82 -1.76 -8.60
N ALA A 50 1.59 -2.44 -9.71
CA ALA A 50 0.75 -3.64 -9.75
C ALA A 50 1.43 -4.82 -9.05
N GLU A 51 2.72 -5.07 -9.34
CA GLU A 51 3.49 -6.15 -8.74
C GLU A 51 3.52 -6.05 -7.20
N ILE A 52 3.81 -4.86 -6.67
CA ILE A 52 3.85 -4.62 -5.23
C ILE A 52 2.50 -4.96 -4.59
N ARG A 53 1.39 -4.52 -5.18
CA ARG A 53 0.05 -4.75 -4.63
C ARG A 53 -0.36 -6.21 -4.68
N VAL A 54 -0.07 -6.90 -5.76
CA VAL A 54 -0.31 -8.34 -5.89
C VAL A 54 0.49 -9.10 -4.83
N ALA A 55 1.77 -8.79 -4.67
CA ALA A 55 2.60 -9.44 -3.66
C ALA A 55 2.09 -9.18 -2.23
N GLU A 56 1.74 -7.92 -1.90
CA GLU A 56 1.18 -7.58 -0.60
C GLU A 56 -0.15 -8.29 -0.33
N ASN A 57 -1.06 -8.30 -1.29
CA ASN A 57 -2.35 -8.98 -1.17
C ASN A 57 -2.15 -10.48 -0.96
N SER A 58 -1.21 -11.09 -1.68
CA SER A 58 -0.85 -12.49 -1.54
C SER A 58 -0.30 -12.81 -0.16
N ASP A 59 0.64 -12.00 0.34
CA ASP A 59 1.24 -12.20 1.67
C ASP A 59 0.21 -12.08 2.80
N ILE A 60 -0.70 -11.10 2.72
CA ILE A 60 -1.75 -10.93 3.72
C ILE A 60 -2.70 -12.13 3.70
N ARG A 61 -3.09 -12.64 2.52
CA ARG A 61 -3.92 -13.84 2.40
C ARG A 61 -3.24 -15.08 2.97
N ALA A 62 -1.96 -15.27 2.67
CA ALA A 62 -1.17 -16.36 3.23
C ALA A 62 -1.07 -16.28 4.76
N LEU A 63 -0.89 -15.07 5.30
CA LEU A 63 -0.92 -14.84 6.74
C LEU A 63 -2.30 -15.20 7.34
N PHE A 64 -3.40 -14.81 6.71
CA PHE A 64 -4.75 -15.14 7.19
C PHE A 64 -5.00 -16.65 7.19
N ALA A 65 -4.56 -17.37 6.15
CA ALA A 65 -4.62 -18.83 6.13
C ALA A 65 -3.88 -19.47 7.30
N ALA A 66 -2.73 -18.89 7.68
CA ALA A 66 -1.94 -19.37 8.80
C ALA A 66 -2.52 -19.00 10.18
N LEU A 67 -3.21 -17.84 10.30
CA LEU A 67 -3.78 -17.37 11.57
C LEU A 67 -5.15 -17.97 11.86
N ALA A 68 -5.98 -18.20 10.84
CA ALA A 68 -7.37 -18.63 11.02
C ALA A 68 -7.55 -19.86 11.92
N PRO A 69 -6.71 -20.93 11.85
CA PRO A 69 -6.82 -22.09 12.74
C PRO A 69 -6.60 -21.77 14.22
N GLU A 70 -5.83 -20.70 14.53
CA GLU A 70 -5.45 -20.33 15.88
C GLU A 70 -6.46 -19.37 16.53
N VAL A 71 -7.37 -18.76 15.73
CA VAL A 71 -8.38 -17.82 16.22
C VAL A 71 -9.58 -18.56 16.79
N LYS A 72 -9.90 -18.27 18.07
CA LYS A 72 -11.05 -18.87 18.77
C LYS A 72 -12.37 -18.14 18.49
N ASP A 73 -12.31 -16.86 18.14
CA ASP A 73 -13.49 -16.09 17.73
C ASP A 73 -13.98 -16.60 16.37
N ALA A 74 -15.15 -17.23 16.37
CA ALA A 74 -15.71 -17.86 15.17
C ALA A 74 -16.02 -16.86 14.05
N ALA A 75 -16.41 -15.63 14.40
CA ALA A 75 -16.72 -14.59 13.41
C ALA A 75 -15.44 -14.07 12.75
N LEU A 76 -14.41 -13.78 13.53
CA LEU A 76 -13.13 -13.38 13.00
C LEU A 76 -12.48 -14.50 12.17
N LYS A 77 -12.50 -15.74 12.67
CA LYS A 77 -12.00 -16.91 11.94
C LYS A 77 -12.65 -17.04 10.57
N ALA A 78 -13.96 -16.98 10.47
CA ALA A 78 -14.69 -17.06 9.20
C ALA A 78 -14.28 -15.94 8.23
N LYS A 79 -14.07 -14.69 8.72
CA LYS A 79 -13.58 -13.57 7.92
C LYS A 79 -12.17 -13.85 7.37
N LEU A 80 -11.28 -14.37 8.20
CA LEU A 80 -9.89 -14.69 7.81
C LEU A 80 -9.86 -15.80 6.75
N GLU A 81 -10.63 -16.87 6.95
CA GLU A 81 -10.74 -17.98 5.99
C GLU A 81 -11.30 -17.50 4.63
N ALA A 82 -12.36 -16.70 4.65
CA ALA A 82 -12.95 -16.15 3.43
C ALA A 82 -11.97 -15.23 2.69
N ALA A 83 -11.24 -14.36 3.42
CA ALA A 83 -10.24 -13.48 2.83
C ALA A 83 -9.03 -14.24 2.29
N ALA A 84 -8.59 -15.30 2.98
CA ALA A 84 -7.49 -16.17 2.56
C ALA A 84 -7.81 -16.90 1.25
N ALA A 85 -9.05 -17.38 1.08
CA ALA A 85 -9.51 -18.04 -0.14
C ALA A 85 -9.73 -17.08 -1.33
N GLY A 86 -9.73 -15.77 -1.10
CA GLY A 86 -9.90 -14.76 -2.12
C GLY A 86 -8.71 -14.64 -3.06
N LYS A 87 -8.91 -13.99 -4.20
CA LYS A 87 -7.87 -13.71 -5.21
C LYS A 87 -8.04 -12.32 -5.80
N ASP A 88 -6.97 -11.82 -6.43
CA ASP A 88 -7.03 -10.61 -7.22
C ASP A 88 -7.49 -10.98 -8.65
N GLU A 89 -8.69 -10.54 -9.02
CA GLU A 89 -9.30 -10.85 -10.32
C GLU A 89 -8.87 -9.89 -11.43
N SER A 90 -8.17 -8.82 -11.08
CA SER A 90 -7.78 -7.76 -12.00
C SER A 90 -6.46 -7.14 -11.58
N LEU A 91 -5.61 -6.80 -12.57
CA LEU A 91 -4.37 -6.06 -12.38
C LEU A 91 -4.56 -4.54 -12.44
N LEU A 92 -5.79 -4.04 -12.58
CA LEU A 92 -6.06 -2.61 -12.46
C LEU A 92 -5.67 -2.13 -11.06
N ILE A 93 -4.83 -1.09 -11.00
CA ILE A 93 -4.33 -0.53 -9.72
C ILE A 93 -5.48 -0.19 -8.76
N SER A 94 -6.58 0.37 -9.27
CA SER A 94 -7.77 0.70 -8.46
C SER A 94 -8.41 -0.54 -7.83
N LYS A 95 -8.46 -1.67 -8.56
CA LYS A 95 -9.01 -2.93 -8.04
C LYS A 95 -8.07 -3.58 -7.04
N LEU A 96 -6.77 -3.60 -7.34
CA LEU A 96 -5.75 -4.10 -6.42
C LEU A 96 -5.72 -3.28 -5.12
N ASN A 97 -5.84 -1.95 -5.20
CA ASN A 97 -5.92 -1.09 -4.04
C ASN A 97 -7.18 -1.38 -3.20
N ALA A 98 -8.35 -1.54 -3.84
CA ALA A 98 -9.58 -1.87 -3.12
C ALA A 98 -9.43 -3.17 -2.31
N ASN A 99 -8.86 -4.22 -2.93
CA ASN A 99 -8.56 -5.47 -2.25
C ASN A 99 -7.54 -5.27 -1.11
N ASN A 100 -6.45 -4.54 -1.38
CA ASN A 100 -5.42 -4.25 -0.36
C ASN A 100 -6.01 -3.53 0.86
N TYR A 101 -6.86 -2.52 0.65
CA TYR A 101 -7.51 -1.80 1.75
C TYR A 101 -8.44 -2.70 2.58
N ALA A 102 -9.21 -3.57 1.92
CA ALA A 102 -10.08 -4.53 2.62
C ALA A 102 -9.25 -5.52 3.45
N LEU A 103 -8.20 -6.09 2.86
CA LEU A 103 -7.29 -7.02 3.54
C LEU A 103 -6.58 -6.34 4.72
N ARG A 104 -6.09 -5.12 4.57
CA ARG A 104 -5.40 -4.39 5.65
C ARG A 104 -6.34 -4.02 6.79
N ARG A 105 -7.61 -3.73 6.51
CA ARG A 105 -8.60 -3.52 7.57
C ARG A 105 -8.78 -4.77 8.40
N LEU A 106 -8.94 -5.93 7.74
CA LEU A 106 -9.05 -7.21 8.44
C LEU A 106 -7.75 -7.60 9.17
N LEU A 107 -6.59 -7.22 8.62
CA LEU A 107 -5.30 -7.39 9.28
C LEU A 107 -5.24 -6.61 10.62
N THR A 108 -5.80 -5.40 10.65
CA THR A 108 -5.92 -4.63 11.90
C THR A 108 -6.83 -5.33 12.91
N GLU A 109 -7.97 -5.89 12.47
CA GLU A 109 -8.85 -6.68 13.36
C GLU A 109 -8.09 -7.91 13.93
N ALA A 110 -7.32 -8.60 13.09
CA ALA A 110 -6.53 -9.74 13.51
C ALA A 110 -5.38 -9.35 14.48
N GLN A 111 -4.77 -8.18 14.28
CA GLN A 111 -3.74 -7.65 15.17
C GLN A 111 -4.31 -7.33 16.55
N VAL A 112 -5.43 -6.60 16.62
CA VAL A 112 -6.11 -6.30 17.90
C VAL A 112 -6.48 -7.58 18.63
N TYR A 113 -7.04 -8.58 17.93
CA TYR A 113 -7.34 -9.88 18.50
C TYR A 113 -6.09 -10.56 19.09
N ALA A 114 -4.98 -10.54 18.37
CA ALA A 114 -3.71 -11.16 18.82
C ALA A 114 -3.18 -10.46 20.08
N GLU A 115 -3.22 -9.12 20.13
CA GLU A 115 -2.80 -8.32 21.28
C GLU A 115 -3.69 -8.60 22.50
N ASP A 116 -5.02 -8.58 22.34
CA ASP A 116 -5.98 -8.81 23.43
C ASP A 116 -5.87 -10.24 24.02
N ASN A 117 -5.46 -11.21 23.22
CA ASN A 117 -5.32 -12.60 23.65
C ASN A 117 -3.86 -12.99 23.97
N GLY A 118 -2.91 -12.05 23.95
CA GLY A 118 -1.50 -12.31 24.23
C GLY A 118 -0.84 -13.31 23.25
N ALA A 119 -1.33 -13.37 22.00
CA ALA A 119 -0.90 -14.32 20.98
C ALA A 119 0.41 -13.86 20.30
N ARG A 120 1.50 -13.80 21.05
CA ARG A 120 2.79 -13.25 20.60
C ARG A 120 3.30 -13.83 19.29
N ALA A 121 3.11 -15.13 19.04
CA ALA A 121 3.52 -15.75 17.79
C ALA A 121 2.73 -15.21 16.59
N ALA A 122 1.43 -14.93 16.75
CA ALA A 122 0.60 -14.29 15.75
C ALA A 122 1.05 -12.85 15.50
N GLU A 123 1.29 -12.07 16.56
CA GLU A 123 1.82 -10.70 16.47
C GLU A 123 3.12 -10.65 15.69
N GLN A 124 4.09 -11.53 15.98
CA GLN A 124 5.38 -11.60 15.26
C GLN A 124 5.18 -11.85 13.76
N ARG A 125 4.25 -12.75 13.38
CA ARG A 125 3.94 -13.02 11.96
C ARG A 125 3.30 -11.82 11.29
N ILE A 126 2.38 -11.14 11.97
CA ILE A 126 1.77 -9.89 11.48
C ILE A 126 2.85 -8.83 11.24
N TRP A 127 3.74 -8.61 12.22
CA TRP A 127 4.84 -7.66 12.09
C TRP A 127 5.81 -8.01 10.96
N ALA A 128 6.07 -9.31 10.72
CA ALA A 128 6.92 -9.74 9.60
C ALA A 128 6.32 -9.34 8.24
N VAL A 129 5.00 -9.54 8.06
CA VAL A 129 4.30 -9.12 6.84
C VAL A 129 4.31 -7.60 6.70
N LEU A 130 4.02 -6.85 7.76
CA LEU A 130 4.04 -5.38 7.71
C LEU A 130 5.43 -4.82 7.36
N LYS A 131 6.51 -5.42 7.90
CA LYS A 131 7.88 -5.05 7.53
C LYS A 131 8.20 -5.35 6.06
N ALA A 132 7.77 -6.51 5.55
CA ALA A 132 7.95 -6.88 4.15
C ALA A 132 7.21 -5.91 3.22
N MET A 133 5.97 -5.53 3.55
CA MET A 133 5.21 -4.53 2.82
C MET A 133 5.90 -3.16 2.83
N ALA A 134 6.41 -2.71 3.98
CA ALA A 134 7.15 -1.46 4.07
C ALA A 134 8.42 -1.47 3.20
N ALA A 135 9.19 -2.57 3.24
CA ALA A 135 10.40 -2.73 2.45
C ALA A 135 10.12 -2.70 0.94
N ARG A 136 9.03 -3.32 0.46
CA ARG A 136 8.66 -3.28 -0.97
C ARG A 136 8.30 -1.88 -1.45
N ARG A 137 7.74 -1.04 -0.57
CA ARG A 137 7.33 0.33 -0.89
C ARG A 137 8.45 1.37 -0.76
N LEU A 138 9.64 0.96 -0.35
CA LEU A 138 10.78 1.86 -0.34
C LEU A 138 11.11 2.29 -1.78
N VAL A 139 11.03 3.58 -2.02
CA VAL A 139 11.44 4.19 -3.29
C VAL A 139 12.89 4.64 -3.14
N GLN A 140 13.79 3.96 -3.86
CA GLN A 140 15.16 4.42 -3.99
C GLN A 140 15.19 5.57 -5.02
N LEU A 141 15.58 6.76 -4.58
CA LEU A 141 15.68 7.96 -5.42
C LEU A 141 17.07 8.11 -6.08
N GLY A 142 17.98 7.17 -5.82
CA GLY A 142 19.32 7.11 -6.42
C GLY A 142 19.38 6.18 -7.64
N PRO A 143 20.48 6.30 -8.47
CA PRO A 143 20.74 5.37 -9.55
C PRO A 143 20.93 3.96 -9.03
#